data_af9071f1ab65624b4279c584a729363f
#
_entry.id   af9071f1ab65624b4279c584a729363f
#
_cell.length_a   1.000
_cell.length_b   1.000
_cell.length_c   1.000
_cell.angle_alpha   90.00
_cell.angle_beta   90.00
_cell.angle_gamma   90.00
#
_symmetry.space_group_name_H-M   'P 1'
#
loop_
_entity.id
_entity.type
_entity.pdbx_description
1 polymer ?
#
loop_
_entity_poly.entity_id
_entity_poly.type
_entity_poly.pdbx_seq_one_letter_code
_entity_poly.pdbx_strand_id
1 'polypeptide(L)'
;VLSVYMVILYGAMGFGMFLLNFSDPLNFQPFILISVITSAALIPILLTKRKAPTFKKISTMSLQEAFISSPFGMVSSFFYGTIQSALFTLLAVYATTMNFSIFQISLVTFLLAVSGAISQWPIGKLSDMYDRRKVIIIVTFAASFFAFCAILSSRQMYLPGDLATSKFWFYVFLILFSFCSLPMFSLI
;
A
#
# COMPACT_ATOMS: atom_id res chain seq x y z
N VAL A 1 -18.00 -3.63 -0.45
CA VAL A 1 -17.38 -4.48 0.59
C VAL A 1 -15.86 -4.48 0.44
N LEU A 2 -15.31 -4.72 -0.76
CA LEU A 2 -13.87 -4.78 -1.02
C LEU A 2 -13.14 -3.47 -0.67
N SER A 3 -13.70 -2.32 -1.04
CA SER A 3 -13.12 -1.01 -0.75
C SER A 3 -13.00 -0.73 0.75
N VAL A 4 -14.00 -1.12 1.54
CA VAL A 4 -13.94 -0.98 3.01
C VAL A 4 -12.85 -1.87 3.60
N TYR A 5 -12.73 -3.10 3.11
CA TYR A 5 -11.66 -4.01 3.51
C TYR A 5 -10.28 -3.42 3.22
N MET A 6 -10.08 -2.83 2.04
CA MET A 6 -8.82 -2.20 1.65
C MET A 6 -8.51 -0.96 2.50
N VAL A 7 -9.49 -0.15 2.84
CA VAL A 7 -9.32 1.02 3.74
C VAL A 7 -8.82 0.55 5.12
N ILE A 8 -9.42 -0.51 5.67
CA ILE A 8 -9.00 -1.08 6.96
C ILE A 8 -7.57 -1.65 6.86
N LEU A 9 -7.27 -2.37 5.79
CA LEU A 9 -5.96 -2.98 5.56
C LEU A 9 -4.85 -1.93 5.46
N TYR A 10 -5.03 -0.92 4.63
CA TYR A 10 -4.04 0.17 4.49
C TYR A 10 -3.97 1.04 5.75
N GLY A 11 -5.09 1.28 6.42
CA GLY A 11 -5.12 1.97 7.70
C GLY A 11 -4.30 1.22 8.75
N ALA A 12 -4.55 -0.07 8.92
CA ALA A 12 -3.80 -0.91 9.85
C ALA A 12 -2.30 -0.98 9.49
N MET A 13 -1.98 -1.08 8.19
CA MET A 13 -0.59 -1.08 7.71
C MET A 13 0.13 0.22 8.03
N GLY A 14 -0.52 1.37 7.80
CA GLY A 14 0.04 2.68 8.15
C GLY A 14 0.27 2.84 9.64
N PHE A 15 -0.72 2.50 10.47
CA PHE A 15 -0.58 2.53 11.92
C PHE A 15 0.51 1.58 12.42
N GLY A 16 0.64 0.40 11.82
CA GLY A 16 1.69 -0.56 12.15
C GLY A 16 3.10 0.02 12.00
N MET A 17 3.34 0.84 10.99
CA MET A 17 4.63 1.52 10.80
C MET A 17 4.91 2.56 11.88
N PHE A 18 3.88 3.20 12.43
CA PHE A 18 4.05 4.14 13.55
C PHE A 18 4.50 3.46 14.85
N LEU A 19 4.16 2.18 15.04
CA LEU A 19 4.56 1.43 16.22
C LEU A 19 6.09 1.28 16.34
N LEU A 20 6.83 1.38 15.24
CA LEU A 20 8.29 1.38 15.25
C LEU A 20 8.89 2.56 16.03
N ASN A 21 8.15 3.65 16.21
CA ASN A 21 8.62 4.81 16.98
C ASN A 21 8.53 4.62 18.50
N PHE A 22 7.77 3.62 18.96
CA PHE A 22 7.59 3.33 20.39
C PHE A 22 8.59 2.31 20.93
N SER A 23 9.42 1.74 20.07
CA SER A 23 10.39 0.71 20.45
C SER A 23 11.66 0.85 19.63
N ASP A 24 12.79 0.48 20.22
CA ASP A 24 14.06 0.43 19.49
C ASP A 24 14.02 -0.70 18.46
N PRO A 25 14.13 -0.41 17.15
CA PRO A 25 14.04 -1.42 16.10
C PRO A 25 15.21 -2.44 16.13
N LEU A 26 16.31 -2.12 16.80
CA LEU A 26 17.46 -3.04 16.97
C LEU A 26 17.26 -4.01 18.14
N ASN A 27 16.20 -3.82 18.92
CA ASN A 27 15.90 -4.64 20.10
C ASN A 27 14.79 -5.66 19.80
N PHE A 28 14.52 -6.57 20.72
CA PHE A 28 13.44 -7.57 20.62
C PHE A 28 12.04 -6.99 20.94
N GLN A 29 11.95 -5.78 21.43
CA GLN A 29 10.69 -5.12 21.81
C GLN A 29 9.64 -5.07 20.67
N PRO A 30 9.97 -4.73 19.40
CA PRO A 30 9.00 -4.75 18.31
C PRO A 30 8.36 -6.12 18.08
N PHE A 31 9.13 -7.19 18.25
CA PHE A 31 8.63 -8.57 18.07
C PHE A 31 7.64 -8.97 19.17
N ILE A 32 7.89 -8.56 20.42
CA ILE A 32 6.94 -8.76 21.52
C ILE A 32 5.66 -7.98 21.23
N LEU A 33 5.75 -6.73 20.84
CA LEU A 33 4.60 -5.89 20.53
C LEU A 33 3.73 -6.49 19.42
N ILE A 34 4.34 -6.97 18.32
CA ILE A 34 3.64 -7.66 17.24
C ILE A 34 2.95 -8.92 17.75
N SER A 35 3.62 -9.74 18.57
CA SER A 35 3.05 -10.96 19.15
C SER A 35 1.85 -10.67 20.03
N VAL A 36 1.91 -9.64 20.87
CA VAL A 36 0.81 -9.22 21.73
C VAL A 36 -0.38 -8.74 20.90
N ILE A 37 -0.16 -7.88 19.90
CA ILE A 37 -1.23 -7.37 19.02
C ILE A 37 -1.87 -8.52 18.23
N THR A 38 -1.07 -9.44 17.69
CA THR A 38 -1.58 -10.59 16.93
C THR A 38 -2.41 -11.51 17.82
N SER A 39 -1.96 -11.76 19.05
CA SER A 39 -2.72 -12.54 20.02
C SER A 39 -4.02 -11.83 20.44
N ALA A 40 -3.96 -10.52 20.65
CA ALA A 40 -5.13 -9.71 20.98
C ALA A 40 -6.17 -9.69 19.84
N ALA A 41 -5.74 -9.77 18.58
CA ALA A 41 -6.64 -9.84 17.43
C ALA A 41 -7.50 -11.11 17.40
N LEU A 42 -7.13 -12.17 18.12
CA LEU A 42 -7.96 -13.38 18.27
C LEU A 42 -9.13 -13.17 19.22
N ILE A 43 -9.04 -12.23 20.17
CA ILE A 43 -10.06 -12.00 21.20
C ILE A 43 -11.45 -11.73 20.59
N PRO A 44 -11.64 -10.79 19.67
CA PRO A 44 -12.95 -10.52 19.08
C PRO A 44 -13.49 -11.72 18.29
N ILE A 45 -12.61 -12.54 17.70
CA ILE A 45 -13.02 -13.75 16.98
C ILE A 45 -13.56 -14.79 17.98
N LEU A 46 -12.87 -14.99 19.10
CA LEU A 46 -13.28 -15.94 20.16
C LEU A 46 -14.55 -15.51 20.87
N LEU A 47 -14.79 -14.20 21.00
CA LEU A 47 -16.01 -13.66 21.61
C LEU A 47 -17.23 -13.69 20.67
N THR A 48 -17.02 -13.94 19.37
CA THR A 48 -18.11 -13.97 18.40
C THR A 48 -18.92 -15.24 18.53
N LYS A 49 -20.21 -15.11 18.91
CA LYS A 49 -21.18 -16.22 19.02
C LYS A 49 -21.77 -16.64 17.66
N ARG A 50 -21.43 -15.98 16.57
CA ARG A 50 -21.94 -16.30 15.24
C ARG A 50 -21.29 -17.59 14.72
N LYS A 51 -22.13 -18.51 14.26
CA LYS A 51 -21.65 -19.72 13.57
C LYS A 51 -20.85 -19.33 12.35
N ALA A 52 -19.74 -20.04 12.12
CA ALA A 52 -18.96 -19.88 10.90
C ALA A 52 -19.88 -20.05 9.66
N PRO A 53 -19.71 -19.22 8.63
CA PRO A 53 -20.48 -19.39 7.39
C PRO A 53 -20.21 -20.78 6.80
N THR A 54 -21.30 -21.52 6.52
CA THR A 54 -21.18 -22.80 5.81
C THR A 54 -20.88 -22.50 4.35
N PHE A 55 -19.67 -22.80 3.95
CA PHE A 55 -19.31 -22.69 2.54
C PHE A 55 -20.01 -23.80 1.74
N LYS A 56 -20.86 -23.43 0.79
CA LYS A 56 -21.24 -24.37 -0.28
C LYS A 56 -19.97 -24.83 -0.98
N LYS A 57 -19.87 -26.11 -1.35
CA LYS A 57 -18.73 -26.66 -2.09
C LYS A 57 -18.30 -25.69 -3.19
N ILE A 58 -17.19 -24.99 -2.96
CA ILE A 58 -16.60 -24.12 -3.98
C ILE A 58 -15.90 -25.08 -4.93
N SER A 59 -16.26 -25.05 -6.21
CA SER A 59 -15.49 -25.75 -7.25
C SER A 59 -14.07 -25.19 -7.21
N THR A 60 -13.10 -26.04 -6.92
CA THR A 60 -11.68 -25.65 -6.97
C THR A 60 -11.32 -25.32 -8.40
N MET A 61 -11.11 -24.04 -8.68
CA MET A 61 -10.63 -23.60 -9.99
C MET A 61 -9.12 -23.84 -10.06
N SER A 62 -8.66 -24.51 -11.10
CA SER A 62 -7.24 -24.67 -11.39
C SER A 62 -6.61 -23.33 -11.76
N LEU A 63 -5.30 -23.13 -11.47
CA LEU A 63 -4.57 -21.93 -11.90
C LEU A 63 -4.65 -21.72 -13.41
N GLN A 64 -4.65 -22.78 -14.17
CA GLN A 64 -4.77 -22.74 -15.62
C GLN A 64 -6.16 -22.25 -16.06
N GLU A 65 -7.22 -22.73 -15.43
CA GLU A 65 -8.59 -22.26 -15.68
C GLU A 65 -8.76 -20.80 -15.31
N ALA A 66 -8.17 -20.36 -14.20
CA ALA A 66 -8.18 -18.96 -13.78
C ALA A 66 -7.47 -18.06 -14.80
N PHE A 67 -6.31 -18.50 -15.32
CA PHE A 67 -5.57 -17.78 -16.36
C PHE A 67 -6.35 -17.68 -17.67
N ILE A 68 -6.98 -18.78 -18.10
CA ILE A 68 -7.81 -18.79 -19.32
C ILE A 68 -9.04 -17.89 -19.15
N SER A 69 -9.64 -17.88 -17.96
CA SER A 69 -10.83 -17.07 -17.66
C SER A 69 -10.54 -15.57 -17.60
N SER A 70 -9.40 -15.17 -17.02
CA SER A 70 -9.03 -13.77 -16.87
C SER A 70 -7.51 -13.55 -16.96
N PRO A 71 -6.92 -13.66 -18.16
CA PRO A 71 -5.47 -13.52 -18.33
C PRO A 71 -4.98 -12.11 -17.95
N PHE A 72 -5.74 -11.08 -18.30
CA PHE A 72 -5.43 -9.69 -17.94
C PHE A 72 -5.42 -9.50 -16.42
N GLY A 73 -6.41 -10.01 -15.69
CA GLY A 73 -6.49 -9.89 -14.24
C GLY A 73 -5.29 -10.55 -13.54
N MET A 74 -4.90 -11.76 -13.97
CA MET A 74 -3.78 -12.47 -13.36
C MET A 74 -2.43 -11.77 -13.60
N VAL A 75 -2.18 -11.35 -14.84
CA VAL A 75 -0.93 -10.64 -15.21
C VAL A 75 -0.86 -9.29 -14.47
N SER A 76 -1.96 -8.54 -14.46
CA SER A 76 -2.03 -7.24 -13.76
C SER A 76 -1.81 -7.40 -12.26
N SER A 77 -2.40 -8.41 -11.62
CA SER A 77 -2.22 -8.67 -10.19
C SER A 77 -0.78 -9.03 -9.85
N PHE A 78 -0.10 -9.79 -10.70
CA PHE A 78 1.31 -10.13 -10.52
C PHE A 78 2.20 -8.88 -10.56
N PHE A 79 2.05 -8.03 -11.58
CA PHE A 79 2.81 -6.79 -11.68
C PHE A 79 2.47 -5.81 -10.56
N TYR A 80 1.19 -5.72 -10.20
CA TYR A 80 0.76 -4.90 -9.08
C TYR A 80 1.42 -5.34 -7.77
N GLY A 81 1.39 -6.63 -7.44
CA GLY A 81 2.04 -7.18 -6.25
C GLY A 81 3.54 -6.90 -6.22
N THR A 82 4.22 -7.02 -7.37
CA THR A 82 5.64 -6.72 -7.50
C THR A 82 5.93 -5.24 -7.22
N ILE A 83 5.15 -4.31 -7.80
CA ILE A 83 5.30 -2.86 -7.57
C ILE A 83 5.05 -2.51 -6.10
N GLN A 84 4.03 -3.09 -5.49
CA GLN A 84 3.69 -2.83 -4.09
C GLN A 84 4.77 -3.34 -3.14
N SER A 85 5.25 -4.55 -3.35
CA SER A 85 6.35 -5.10 -2.55
C SER A 85 7.61 -4.25 -2.67
N ALA A 86 7.97 -3.86 -3.90
CA ALA A 86 9.11 -2.98 -4.15
C ALA A 86 8.93 -1.62 -3.46
N LEU A 87 7.75 -1.00 -3.55
CA LEU A 87 7.48 0.30 -2.95
C LEU A 87 7.73 0.27 -1.44
N PHE A 88 7.09 -0.65 -0.71
CA PHE A 88 7.18 -0.67 0.74
C PHE A 88 8.53 -1.15 1.26
N THR A 89 9.19 -2.08 0.56
CA THR A 89 10.49 -2.62 0.99
C THR A 89 11.64 -1.69 0.59
N LEU A 90 11.71 -1.30 -0.68
CA LEU A 90 12.84 -0.52 -1.18
C LEU A 90 12.80 0.94 -0.73
N LEU A 91 11.60 1.49 -0.51
CA LEU A 91 11.47 2.85 0.02
C LEU A 91 12.11 2.99 1.40
N ALA A 92 11.89 2.01 2.29
CA ALA A 92 12.50 2.02 3.62
C ALA A 92 14.03 1.95 3.53
N VAL A 93 14.56 1.05 2.69
CA VAL A 93 16.00 0.93 2.44
C VAL A 93 16.56 2.23 1.84
N TYR A 94 15.90 2.80 0.84
CA TYR A 94 16.32 4.05 0.23
C TYR A 94 16.34 5.21 1.24
N ALA A 95 15.31 5.32 2.08
CA ALA A 95 15.22 6.36 3.10
C ALA A 95 16.35 6.25 4.14
N THR A 96 16.77 5.03 4.50
CA THR A 96 17.94 4.84 5.39
C THR A 96 19.24 5.30 4.73
N THR A 97 19.43 5.05 3.43
CA THR A 97 20.63 5.54 2.69
C THR A 97 20.68 7.07 2.60
N MET A 98 19.53 7.72 2.66
CA MET A 98 19.38 9.19 2.69
C MET A 98 19.47 9.78 4.10
N ASN A 99 19.87 8.99 5.10
CA ASN A 99 19.96 9.41 6.49
C ASN A 99 18.63 9.97 7.04
N PHE A 100 17.49 9.39 6.63
CA PHE A 100 16.20 9.72 7.22
C PHE A 100 16.11 9.11 8.62
N SER A 101 15.55 9.85 9.56
CA SER A 101 15.25 9.31 10.88
C SER A 101 14.14 8.26 10.81
N ILE A 102 14.10 7.36 11.81
CA ILE A 102 13.05 6.33 11.92
C ILE A 102 11.65 6.97 11.87
N PHE A 103 11.49 8.12 12.54
CA PHE A 103 10.24 8.88 12.50
C PHE A 103 9.87 9.34 11.09
N GLN A 104 10.83 9.85 10.32
CA GLN A 104 10.59 10.28 8.94
C GLN A 104 10.19 9.10 8.03
N ILE A 105 10.83 7.95 8.20
CA ILE A 105 10.52 6.73 7.45
C ILE A 105 9.10 6.25 7.78
N SER A 106 8.76 6.17 9.07
CA SER A 106 7.44 5.78 9.53
C SER A 106 6.36 6.76 9.06
N LEU A 107 6.64 8.06 9.11
CA LEU A 107 5.72 9.10 8.67
C LEU A 107 5.42 8.99 7.17
N VAL A 108 6.45 8.82 6.33
CA VAL A 108 6.26 8.67 4.88
C VAL A 108 5.43 7.43 4.59
N THR A 109 5.78 6.29 5.17
CA THR A 109 5.06 5.04 4.94
C THR A 109 3.61 5.12 5.43
N PHE A 110 3.37 5.79 6.56
CA PHE A 110 2.03 6.10 7.05
C PHE A 110 1.23 6.96 6.05
N LEU A 111 1.84 8.05 5.56
CA LEU A 111 1.19 8.93 4.58
C LEU A 111 0.87 8.22 3.27
N LEU A 112 1.74 7.31 2.82
CA LEU A 112 1.46 6.47 1.64
C LEU A 112 0.24 5.58 1.88
N ALA A 113 0.19 4.89 3.01
CA ALA A 113 -0.93 4.01 3.34
C ALA A 113 -2.25 4.77 3.48
N VAL A 114 -2.23 5.93 4.16
CA VAL A 114 -3.41 6.81 4.32
C VAL A 114 -3.86 7.37 2.97
N SER A 115 -2.93 7.82 2.14
CA SER A 115 -3.24 8.30 0.78
C SER A 115 -3.94 7.21 -0.04
N GLY A 116 -3.42 5.99 0.01
CA GLY A 116 -4.04 4.84 -0.64
C GLY A 116 -5.43 4.50 -0.08
N ALA A 117 -5.61 4.57 1.23
CA ALA A 117 -6.92 4.34 1.85
C ALA A 117 -7.95 5.40 1.40
N ILE A 118 -7.57 6.67 1.41
CA ILE A 118 -8.43 7.78 0.98
C ILE A 118 -8.78 7.65 -0.51
N SER A 119 -7.83 7.26 -1.35
CA SER A 119 -8.02 7.15 -2.80
C SER A 119 -8.95 6.01 -3.22
N GLN A 120 -9.18 5.02 -2.36
CA GLN A 120 -10.10 3.90 -2.64
C GLN A 120 -11.50 4.38 -2.99
N TRP A 121 -12.01 5.39 -2.27
CA TRP A 121 -13.35 5.88 -2.50
C TRP A 121 -13.51 6.65 -3.82
N PRO A 122 -12.71 7.70 -4.13
CA PRO A 122 -12.87 8.45 -5.37
C PRO A 122 -12.53 7.61 -6.60
N ILE A 123 -11.50 6.80 -6.57
CA ILE A 123 -11.09 5.98 -7.72
C ILE A 123 -12.06 4.81 -7.92
N GLY A 124 -12.57 4.21 -6.84
CA GLY A 124 -13.64 3.21 -6.92
C GLY A 124 -14.89 3.78 -7.56
N LYS A 125 -15.34 4.97 -7.14
CA LYS A 125 -16.49 5.66 -7.73
C LYS A 125 -16.27 6.00 -9.21
N LEU A 126 -15.05 6.39 -9.58
CA LEU A 126 -14.69 6.67 -10.96
C LEU A 126 -14.84 5.42 -11.85
N SER A 127 -14.43 4.27 -11.32
CA SER A 127 -14.55 2.97 -12.00
C SER A 127 -15.99 2.49 -12.13
N ASP A 128 -16.90 2.92 -11.22
CA ASP A 128 -18.32 2.61 -11.31
C ASP A 128 -19.04 3.49 -12.34
N MET A 129 -18.50 4.69 -12.62
CA MET A 129 -19.10 5.66 -13.57
C MET A 129 -18.57 5.53 -15.00
N TYR A 130 -17.34 5.07 -15.17
CA TYR A 130 -16.65 4.98 -16.46
C TYR A 130 -16.19 3.56 -16.75
N ASP A 131 -15.82 3.32 -18.01
CA ASP A 131 -15.22 2.04 -18.42
C ASP A 131 -13.97 1.76 -17.58
N ARG A 132 -14.02 0.67 -16.82
CA ARG A 132 -12.97 0.22 -15.90
C ARG A 132 -11.59 0.16 -16.54
N ARG A 133 -11.49 -0.25 -17.80
CA ARG A 133 -10.23 -0.31 -18.53
C ARG A 133 -9.63 1.07 -18.74
N LYS A 134 -10.46 2.06 -19.08
CA LYS A 134 -10.01 3.45 -19.26
C LYS A 134 -9.52 4.04 -17.95
N VAL A 135 -10.24 3.77 -16.85
CA VAL A 135 -9.84 4.24 -15.51
C VAL A 135 -8.49 3.65 -15.13
N ILE A 136 -8.28 2.34 -15.31
CA ILE A 136 -7.00 1.67 -15.03
C ILE A 136 -5.86 2.31 -15.84
N ILE A 137 -6.06 2.54 -17.14
CA ILE A 137 -5.05 3.16 -18.01
C ILE A 137 -4.69 4.56 -17.52
N ILE A 138 -5.68 5.43 -17.27
CA ILE A 138 -5.44 6.80 -16.81
C ILE A 138 -4.71 6.82 -15.47
N VAL A 139 -5.17 6.02 -14.51
CA VAL A 139 -4.58 5.95 -13.17
C VAL A 139 -3.15 5.39 -13.21
N THR A 140 -2.87 4.41 -14.09
CA THR A 140 -1.51 3.88 -14.29
C THR A 140 -0.58 4.92 -14.90
N PHE A 141 -1.03 5.67 -15.90
CA PHE A 141 -0.26 6.76 -16.47
C PHE A 141 0.04 7.86 -15.46
N ALA A 142 -0.96 8.25 -14.67
CA ALA A 142 -0.77 9.23 -13.60
C ALA A 142 0.22 8.73 -12.53
N ALA A 143 0.11 7.47 -12.12
CA ALA A 143 1.06 6.86 -11.19
C ALA A 143 2.49 6.88 -11.75
N SER A 144 2.67 6.48 -13.02
CA SER A 144 3.98 6.49 -13.68
C SER A 144 4.57 7.90 -13.76
N PHE A 145 3.75 8.89 -14.06
CA PHE A 145 4.17 10.29 -14.08
C PHE A 145 4.65 10.77 -12.70
N PHE A 146 3.88 10.50 -11.64
CA PHE A 146 4.27 10.89 -10.28
C PHE A 146 5.50 10.12 -9.79
N ALA A 147 5.66 8.85 -10.15
CA ALA A 147 6.88 8.10 -9.88
C ALA A 147 8.10 8.74 -10.54
N PHE A 148 7.98 9.15 -11.80
CA PHE A 148 9.05 9.86 -12.51
C PHE A 148 9.40 11.19 -11.83
N CYS A 149 8.41 12.00 -11.44
CA CYS A 149 8.63 13.24 -10.69
C CYS A 149 9.32 12.97 -9.33
N ALA A 150 8.95 11.90 -8.62
CA ALA A 150 9.59 11.51 -7.37
C ALA A 150 11.08 11.17 -7.59
N ILE A 151 11.42 10.46 -8.67
CA ILE A 151 12.82 10.16 -9.04
C ILE A 151 13.60 11.45 -9.34
N LEU A 152 13.02 12.39 -10.05
CA LEU A 152 13.67 13.68 -10.32
C LEU A 152 13.92 14.47 -9.04
N SER A 153 12.95 14.52 -8.14
CA SER A 153 13.09 15.19 -6.83
C SER A 153 14.14 14.50 -5.96
N SER A 154 14.24 13.17 -6.01
CA SER A 154 15.26 12.44 -5.27
C SER A 154 16.68 12.74 -5.77
N ARG A 155 16.86 12.93 -7.07
CA ARG A 155 18.16 13.35 -7.63
C ARG A 155 18.59 14.72 -7.16
N GLN A 156 17.66 15.65 -6.97
CA GLN A 156 17.96 17.00 -6.46
C GLN A 156 18.50 16.98 -5.03
N MET A 157 18.22 15.94 -4.23
CA MET A 157 18.77 15.81 -2.87
C MET A 157 20.29 15.59 -2.85
N TYR A 158 20.89 15.13 -3.96
CA TYR A 158 22.34 14.95 -4.11
C TYR A 158 23.05 16.19 -4.66
N LEU A 159 22.32 17.18 -5.14
CA LEU A 159 22.87 18.40 -5.69
C LEU A 159 22.96 19.48 -4.59
N PRO A 160 23.93 20.38 -4.66
CA PRO A 160 24.01 21.51 -3.74
C PRO A 160 22.78 22.41 -3.96
N GLY A 161 21.89 22.44 -2.96
CA GLY A 161 20.65 23.20 -3.00
C GLY A 161 19.89 23.07 -1.69
N ASP A 162 18.66 23.57 -1.65
CA ASP A 162 17.80 23.47 -0.47
C ASP A 162 17.27 22.05 -0.33
N LEU A 163 17.91 21.29 0.57
CA LEU A 163 17.58 19.91 0.89
C LEU A 163 16.14 19.78 1.46
N ALA A 164 15.66 20.77 2.18
CA ALA A 164 14.32 20.73 2.77
C ALA A 164 13.24 20.78 1.70
N THR A 165 13.40 21.67 0.73
CA THR A 165 12.48 21.80 -0.43
C THR A 165 12.48 20.53 -1.29
N SER A 166 13.65 19.94 -1.54
CA SER A 166 13.78 18.70 -2.32
C SER A 166 13.10 17.51 -1.61
N LYS A 167 13.27 17.37 -0.28
CA LYS A 167 12.58 16.37 0.52
C LYS A 167 11.06 16.56 0.51
N PHE A 168 10.59 17.79 0.62
CA PHE A 168 9.16 18.09 0.58
C PHE A 168 8.52 17.63 -0.74
N TRP A 169 9.10 18.00 -1.88
CA TRP A 169 8.58 17.58 -3.18
C TRP A 169 8.66 16.07 -3.39
N PHE A 170 9.70 15.42 -2.91
CA PHE A 170 9.79 13.97 -2.93
C PHE A 170 8.62 13.30 -2.19
N TYR A 171 8.29 13.78 -0.99
CA TYR A 171 7.13 13.28 -0.24
C TYR A 171 5.81 13.51 -0.97
N VAL A 172 5.62 14.71 -1.51
CA VAL A 172 4.40 15.05 -2.26
C VAL A 172 4.20 14.11 -3.45
N PHE A 173 5.23 13.89 -4.26
CA PHE A 173 5.13 13.01 -5.42
C PHE A 173 4.96 11.54 -5.02
N LEU A 174 5.56 11.08 -3.94
CA LEU A 174 5.32 9.74 -3.43
C LEU A 174 3.87 9.54 -2.95
N ILE A 175 3.30 10.53 -2.26
CA ILE A 175 1.91 10.49 -1.82
C ILE A 175 0.96 10.46 -3.02
N LEU A 176 1.20 11.27 -4.05
CA LEU A 176 0.41 11.29 -5.28
C LEU A 176 0.55 9.97 -6.06
N PHE A 177 1.77 9.41 -6.12
CA PHE A 177 2.00 8.08 -6.67
C PHE A 177 1.18 7.01 -5.94
N SER A 178 1.23 7.01 -4.61
CA SER A 178 0.48 6.08 -3.78
C SER A 178 -1.02 6.25 -3.95
N PHE A 179 -1.50 7.49 -4.03
CA PHE A 179 -2.89 7.80 -4.28
C PHE A 179 -3.43 7.16 -5.57
N CYS A 180 -2.61 7.13 -6.62
CA CYS A 180 -2.97 6.48 -7.87
C CYS A 180 -2.71 4.96 -7.85
N SER A 181 -1.61 4.50 -7.27
CA SER A 181 -1.15 3.12 -7.36
C SER A 181 -1.94 2.17 -6.45
N LEU A 182 -2.18 2.54 -5.17
CA LEU A 182 -2.78 1.62 -4.19
C LEU A 182 -4.21 1.16 -4.50
N PRO A 183 -5.12 1.99 -5.03
CA PRO A 183 -6.47 1.53 -5.35
C PRO A 183 -6.55 0.62 -6.57
N MET A 184 -5.48 0.46 -7.33
CA MET A 184 -5.47 -0.42 -8.53
C MET A 184 -5.82 -1.87 -8.20
N PHE A 185 -5.48 -2.35 -7.00
CA PHE A 185 -5.86 -3.71 -6.57
C PHE A 185 -7.37 -3.93 -6.56
N SER A 186 -8.14 -2.92 -6.20
CA SER A 186 -9.60 -3.01 -6.19
C SER A 186 -10.21 -2.87 -7.60
N LEU A 187 -9.40 -2.40 -8.57
CA LEU A 187 -9.79 -2.22 -9.97
C LEU A 187 -9.41 -3.42 -10.85
N ILE A 188 -8.49 -4.25 -10.46
CA ILE A 188 -8.06 -5.46 -11.17
C ILE A 188 -8.95 -6.64 -10.79
#